data_c32826a0cc51c67040bf6d7a0935b43b
#
_entry.id   c32826a0cc51c67040bf6d7a0935b43b
#
_cell.length_a   1.000
_cell.length_b   1.000
_cell.length_c   1.000
_cell.angle_alpha   90.00
_cell.angle_beta   90.00
_cell.angle_gamma   90.00
#
_symmetry.space_group_name_H-M   'P 1'
#
loop_
_entity.id
_entity.type
_entity.pdbx_description
1 polymer ?
#
loop_
_entity_poly.entity_id
_entity_poly.type
_entity_poly.pdbx_seq_one_letter_code
_entity_poly.pdbx_strand_id
1 'polypeptide(L)'
;KDGKVQYGVAESFDKDYYDKKELKSTVENEVDEFNSDSDASGKDALSLKSMDVKKDVATMIMEFASTTDFGTYILKYNNPDKGTFYIGDISDNETCEIKGKFYAPDNKKKSVSEDKISDLDDNILIVNEQMKVQIEGTVKYVSENCKISDGVVETAKTDDGISYIVYTLK
;
A
#
# COMPACT_ATOMS: atom_id res chain seq x y z
N LYS A 1 1.45 10.59 15.84
CA LYS A 1 2.01 10.22 14.52
C LYS A 1 0.87 10.22 13.54
N ASP A 2 1.09 10.83 12.43
CA ASP A 2 0.05 11.35 11.54
C ASP A 2 -0.37 10.37 10.43
N GLY A 3 -0.01 9.09 10.55
CA GLY A 3 -0.42 8.04 9.60
C GLY A 3 0.08 8.27 8.16
N LYS A 4 1.15 9.05 7.98
CA LYS A 4 1.73 9.31 6.65
C LYS A 4 2.17 8.03 5.98
N VAL A 5 1.99 7.97 4.67
CA VAL A 5 2.41 6.85 3.83
C VAL A 5 3.39 7.35 2.78
N GLN A 6 4.51 6.65 2.63
CA GLN A 6 5.40 6.83 1.47
C GLN A 6 5.19 5.65 0.52
N TYR A 7 4.87 5.97 -0.72
CA TYR A 7 4.65 5.03 -1.80
C TYR A 7 5.72 5.19 -2.87
N GLY A 8 6.51 4.14 -3.06
CA GLY A 8 7.57 4.11 -4.06
C GLY A 8 7.20 3.24 -5.25
N VAL A 9 7.41 3.76 -6.45
CA VAL A 9 7.22 3.05 -7.72
C VAL A 9 8.54 3.00 -8.48
N ALA A 10 8.83 1.87 -9.12
CA ALA A 10 9.97 1.72 -10.01
C ALA A 10 9.53 0.94 -11.24
N GLU A 11 9.64 1.56 -12.43
CA GLU A 11 9.19 0.98 -13.68
C GLU A 11 10.24 1.11 -14.79
N SER A 12 10.17 0.23 -15.79
CA SER A 12 11.01 0.30 -16.96
C SER A 12 10.72 1.57 -17.76
N PHE A 13 11.78 2.27 -18.15
CA PHE A 13 11.74 3.51 -18.93
C PHE A 13 12.71 3.40 -20.12
N ASP A 14 12.65 2.27 -20.85
CA ASP A 14 13.63 1.83 -21.85
C ASP A 14 13.17 2.03 -23.30
N LYS A 15 12.08 2.77 -23.54
CA LYS A 15 11.58 3.01 -24.89
C LYS A 15 12.07 4.35 -25.44
N ASP A 16 12.47 4.38 -26.71
CA ASP A 16 13.00 5.57 -27.40
C ASP A 16 12.02 6.75 -27.47
N TYR A 17 10.71 6.48 -27.30
CA TYR A 17 9.66 7.49 -27.30
C TYR A 17 9.29 7.99 -25.89
N TYR A 18 9.95 7.52 -24.83
CA TYR A 18 9.72 8.01 -23.48
C TYR A 18 10.44 9.35 -23.24
N ASP A 19 9.70 10.34 -22.75
CA ASP A 19 10.22 11.66 -22.40
C ASP A 19 10.14 11.90 -20.88
N LYS A 20 11.28 12.16 -20.25
CA LYS A 20 11.36 12.42 -18.80
C LYS A 20 10.60 13.67 -18.37
N LYS A 21 10.52 14.71 -19.22
CA LYS A 21 9.79 15.95 -18.89
C LYS A 21 8.29 15.72 -18.96
N GLU A 22 7.85 14.97 -19.97
CA GLU A 22 6.45 14.57 -20.12
C GLU A 22 6.02 13.71 -18.93
N LEU A 23 6.80 12.69 -18.56
CA LEU A 23 6.52 11.87 -17.38
C LEU A 23 6.41 12.72 -16.11
N LYS A 24 7.35 13.66 -15.90
CA LYS A 24 7.31 14.54 -14.74
C LYS A 24 6.06 15.41 -14.72
N SER A 25 5.70 16.01 -15.86
CA SER A 25 4.49 16.83 -15.98
C SER A 25 3.22 15.99 -15.74
N THR A 26 3.18 14.77 -16.24
CA THR A 26 2.04 13.84 -16.00
C THR A 26 1.88 13.56 -14.52
N VAL A 27 2.96 13.23 -13.82
CA VAL A 27 2.92 12.96 -12.38
C VAL A 27 2.54 14.21 -11.56
N GLU A 28 3.08 15.38 -11.91
CA GLU A 28 2.73 16.64 -11.25
C GLU A 28 1.25 16.98 -11.45
N ASN A 29 0.70 16.77 -12.64
CA ASN A 29 -0.74 16.97 -12.92
C ASN A 29 -1.60 15.98 -12.13
N GLU A 30 -1.18 14.73 -12.01
CA GLU A 30 -1.90 13.71 -11.20
C GLU A 30 -1.93 14.09 -9.72
N VAL A 31 -0.82 14.61 -9.18
CA VAL A 31 -0.76 15.13 -7.81
C VAL A 31 -1.74 16.30 -7.61
N ASP A 32 -1.78 17.25 -8.55
CA ASP A 32 -2.67 18.39 -8.49
C ASP A 32 -4.14 17.98 -8.63
N GLU A 33 -4.43 17.02 -9.51
CA GLU A 33 -5.77 16.45 -9.71
C GLU A 33 -6.24 15.76 -8.43
N PHE A 34 -5.42 14.88 -7.84
CA PHE A 34 -5.76 14.23 -6.59
C PHE A 34 -6.01 15.22 -5.46
N ASN A 35 -5.13 16.21 -5.27
CA ASN A 35 -5.26 17.24 -4.23
C ASN A 35 -6.50 18.13 -4.40
N SER A 36 -7.07 18.15 -5.60
CA SER A 36 -8.31 18.88 -5.93
C SER A 36 -9.56 18.00 -5.82
N ASP A 37 -9.38 16.68 -5.64
CA ASP A 37 -10.48 15.71 -5.49
C ASP A 37 -11.21 15.92 -4.16
N SER A 38 -12.54 15.82 -4.19
CA SER A 38 -13.40 15.98 -2.99
C SER A 38 -13.17 14.88 -1.94
N ASP A 39 -12.62 13.74 -2.33
CA ASP A 39 -12.36 12.61 -1.45
C ASP A 39 -10.95 12.66 -0.84
N ALA A 40 -10.09 13.56 -1.31
CA ALA A 40 -8.81 13.84 -0.67
C ALA A 40 -8.99 14.70 0.58
N SER A 41 -8.13 14.54 1.58
CA SER A 41 -8.19 15.31 2.83
C SER A 41 -7.89 16.81 2.65
N GLY A 42 -7.40 17.21 1.49
CA GLY A 42 -7.16 18.60 1.11
C GLY A 42 -6.00 18.77 0.13
N LYS A 43 -5.62 20.02 -0.09
CA LYS A 43 -4.62 20.43 -1.10
C LYS A 43 -3.19 19.87 -0.89
N ASP A 44 -2.90 19.32 0.28
CA ASP A 44 -1.62 18.75 0.63
C ASP A 44 -1.77 17.23 0.95
N ALA A 45 -2.86 16.58 0.49
CA ALA A 45 -3.14 15.17 0.70
C ALA A 45 -2.08 14.26 0.06
N LEU A 46 -1.51 14.69 -1.08
CA LEU A 46 -0.46 14.01 -1.81
C LEU A 46 0.66 14.97 -2.19
N SER A 47 1.91 14.53 -2.09
CA SER A 47 3.08 15.26 -2.57
C SER A 47 4.10 14.35 -3.26
N LEU A 48 4.67 14.81 -4.38
CA LEU A 48 5.79 14.16 -5.03
C LEU A 48 7.10 14.50 -4.28
N LYS A 49 7.71 13.53 -3.63
CA LYS A 49 8.96 13.72 -2.86
C LYS A 49 10.20 13.62 -3.72
N SER A 50 10.21 12.68 -4.65
CA SER A 50 11.31 12.51 -5.58
C SER A 50 10.86 11.80 -6.85
N MET A 51 11.52 12.12 -7.96
CA MET A 51 11.39 11.43 -9.22
C MET A 51 12.73 11.44 -9.94
N ASP A 52 13.19 10.29 -10.40
CA ASP A 52 14.43 10.17 -11.15
C ASP A 52 14.32 9.09 -12.24
N VAL A 53 15.10 9.25 -13.30
CA VAL A 53 15.24 8.25 -14.36
C VAL A 53 16.72 7.95 -14.53
N LYS A 54 17.11 6.74 -14.18
CA LYS A 54 18.50 6.25 -14.28
C LYS A 54 18.52 4.85 -14.86
N LYS A 55 19.43 4.60 -15.81
CA LYS A 55 19.65 3.27 -16.40
C LYS A 55 18.34 2.63 -16.87
N ASP A 56 17.53 3.41 -17.60
CA ASP A 56 16.25 2.96 -18.15
C ASP A 56 15.21 2.49 -17.09
N VAL A 57 15.33 3.01 -15.87
CA VAL A 57 14.34 2.83 -14.79
C VAL A 57 13.89 4.19 -14.30
N ALA A 58 12.60 4.44 -14.37
CA ALA A 58 11.94 5.55 -13.68
C ALA A 58 11.63 5.14 -12.24
N THR A 59 12.03 5.97 -11.30
CA THR A 59 11.70 5.81 -9.87
C THR A 59 10.98 7.03 -9.37
N MET A 60 9.98 6.81 -8.53
CA MET A 60 9.16 7.87 -7.95
C MET A 60 8.86 7.55 -6.49
N ILE A 61 8.85 8.56 -5.64
CA ILE A 61 8.37 8.48 -4.26
C ILE A 61 7.30 9.56 -4.06
N MET A 62 6.13 9.13 -3.71
CA MET A 62 5.01 9.96 -3.27
C MET A 62 4.83 9.86 -1.76
N GLU A 63 4.37 10.94 -1.13
CA GLU A 63 4.01 10.95 0.29
C GLU A 63 2.56 11.40 0.45
N PHE A 64 1.77 10.59 1.11
CA PHE A 64 0.37 10.87 1.45
C PHE A 64 0.27 11.36 2.89
N ALA A 65 -0.62 12.33 3.12
CA ALA A 65 -0.84 12.92 4.43
C ALA A 65 -1.47 11.92 5.42
N SER A 66 -2.22 10.94 4.92
CA SER A 66 -2.88 9.92 5.73
C SER A 66 -2.98 8.57 5.02
N THR A 67 -3.28 7.51 5.78
CA THR A 67 -3.62 6.19 5.24
C THR A 67 -4.92 6.23 4.43
N THR A 68 -5.86 7.10 4.78
CA THR A 68 -7.11 7.31 4.04
C THR A 68 -6.83 7.91 2.65
N ASP A 69 -5.99 8.93 2.56
CA ASP A 69 -5.60 9.52 1.27
C ASP A 69 -4.91 8.49 0.38
N PHE A 70 -4.01 7.68 0.96
CA PHE A 70 -3.35 6.60 0.23
C PHE A 70 -4.35 5.57 -0.29
N GLY A 71 -5.31 5.13 0.54
CA GLY A 71 -6.37 4.21 0.13
C GLY A 71 -7.23 4.77 -1.01
N THR A 72 -7.65 6.03 -0.90
CA THR A 72 -8.40 6.74 -1.94
C THR A 72 -7.62 6.78 -3.25
N TYR A 73 -6.33 7.11 -3.20
CA TYR A 73 -5.47 7.16 -4.37
C TYR A 73 -5.34 5.78 -5.05
N ILE A 74 -5.05 4.74 -4.30
CA ILE A 74 -4.91 3.38 -4.84
C ILE A 74 -6.19 2.95 -5.55
N LEU A 75 -7.35 3.15 -4.94
CA LEU A 75 -8.64 2.73 -5.51
C LEU A 75 -9.06 3.55 -6.73
N LYS A 76 -8.76 4.85 -6.78
CA LYS A 76 -9.21 5.72 -7.87
C LYS A 76 -8.21 5.83 -9.03
N TYR A 77 -6.92 5.90 -8.74
CA TYR A 77 -5.88 6.26 -9.70
C TYR A 77 -4.98 5.09 -10.08
N ASN A 78 -4.60 4.25 -9.12
CA ASN A 78 -3.64 3.20 -9.38
C ASN A 78 -4.30 1.89 -9.82
N ASN A 79 -5.44 1.53 -9.23
CA ASN A 79 -6.12 0.27 -9.54
C ASN A 79 -7.66 0.37 -9.47
N PRO A 80 -8.27 1.23 -10.31
CA PRO A 80 -9.71 1.50 -10.23
C PRO A 80 -10.60 0.28 -10.53
N ASP A 81 -10.09 -0.71 -11.26
CA ASP A 81 -10.92 -1.81 -11.79
C ASP A 81 -10.68 -3.17 -11.10
N LYS A 82 -9.69 -3.34 -10.25
CA LYS A 82 -9.21 -4.69 -9.88
C LYS A 82 -8.89 -4.92 -8.42
N GLY A 83 -8.82 -3.90 -7.59
CA GLY A 83 -8.19 -4.06 -6.30
C GLY A 83 -9.14 -4.11 -5.12
N THR A 84 -8.98 -5.11 -4.29
CA THR A 84 -9.35 -4.97 -2.89
C THR A 84 -8.19 -4.26 -2.20
N PHE A 85 -8.45 -3.05 -1.71
CA PHE A 85 -7.51 -2.29 -0.92
C PHE A 85 -8.19 -1.70 0.31
N TYR A 86 -7.61 -1.93 1.48
CA TYR A 86 -8.02 -1.30 2.72
C TYR A 86 -6.80 -1.11 3.62
N ILE A 87 -6.72 0.01 4.30
CA ILE A 87 -5.70 0.30 5.31
C ILE A 87 -6.34 1.12 6.44
N GLY A 88 -6.39 0.57 7.64
CA GLY A 88 -7.04 1.20 8.79
C GLY A 88 -7.26 0.22 9.93
N ASP A 89 -8.14 0.58 10.87
CA ASP A 89 -8.52 -0.26 12.00
C ASP A 89 -9.31 -1.49 11.51
N ILE A 90 -9.07 -2.64 12.12
CA ILE A 90 -9.78 -3.89 11.78
C ILE A 90 -11.29 -3.71 11.95
N SER A 91 -11.73 -3.04 13.04
CA SER A 91 -13.13 -2.79 13.34
C SER A 91 -13.87 -1.97 12.30
N ASP A 92 -13.16 -1.13 11.55
CA ASP A 92 -13.72 -0.23 10.54
C ASP A 92 -13.69 -0.82 9.12
N ASN A 93 -13.18 -2.07 8.99
CA ASN A 93 -13.10 -2.73 7.71
C ASN A 93 -14.45 -3.24 7.22
N GLU A 94 -15.08 -2.48 6.32
CA GLU A 94 -16.27 -2.87 5.57
C GLU A 94 -15.94 -3.34 4.13
N THR A 95 -14.66 -3.31 3.75
CA THR A 95 -14.23 -3.53 2.36
C THR A 95 -14.30 -4.99 1.95
N CYS A 96 -13.80 -5.87 2.80
CA CYS A 96 -13.83 -7.31 2.52
C CYS A 96 -13.76 -8.16 3.80
N GLU A 97 -14.29 -9.37 3.69
CA GLU A 97 -14.19 -10.37 4.75
C GLU A 97 -12.73 -10.81 4.93
N ILE A 98 -12.27 -10.81 6.19
CA ILE A 98 -10.95 -11.34 6.54
C ILE A 98 -11.01 -12.86 6.48
N LYS A 99 -10.16 -13.49 5.64
CA LYS A 99 -10.17 -14.95 5.40
C LYS A 99 -8.78 -15.54 5.42
N GLY A 100 -8.71 -16.80 5.83
CA GLY A 100 -7.53 -17.62 5.70
C GLY A 100 -6.77 -17.85 6.99
N LYS A 101 -5.49 -18.23 6.86
CA LYS A 101 -4.59 -18.52 7.97
C LYS A 101 -3.59 -17.40 8.14
N PHE A 102 -3.35 -17.05 9.38
CA PHE A 102 -2.42 -15.98 9.76
C PHE A 102 -1.29 -16.53 10.60
N TYR A 103 -0.12 -15.92 10.50
CA TYR A 103 1.09 -16.32 11.21
C TYR A 103 1.78 -15.10 11.80
N ALA A 104 2.32 -15.27 13.00
CA ALA A 104 3.24 -14.25 13.53
C ALA A 104 4.54 -14.24 12.70
N PRO A 105 5.19 -13.07 12.53
CA PRO A 105 6.38 -12.92 11.71
C PRO A 105 7.53 -13.89 12.04
N ASP A 106 7.68 -14.20 13.31
CA ASP A 106 8.73 -15.07 13.87
C ASP A 106 8.31 -16.53 14.03
N ASN A 107 7.04 -16.87 13.81
CA ASN A 107 6.50 -18.20 14.07
C ASN A 107 5.48 -18.68 13.03
N LYS A 108 5.99 -19.16 11.91
CA LYS A 108 5.15 -19.76 10.85
C LYS A 108 4.62 -21.18 11.17
N LYS A 109 4.94 -21.74 12.34
CA LYS A 109 4.49 -23.10 12.71
C LYS A 109 3.10 -23.12 13.35
N LYS A 110 2.65 -22.02 13.91
CA LYS A 110 1.37 -21.90 14.59
C LYS A 110 0.50 -20.84 13.91
N SER A 111 -0.51 -21.30 13.20
CA SER A 111 -1.49 -20.41 12.58
C SER A 111 -2.51 -19.89 13.58
N VAL A 112 -3.06 -18.73 13.26
CA VAL A 112 -4.18 -18.09 13.94
C VAL A 112 -5.35 -18.05 12.96
N SER A 113 -6.58 -18.24 13.43
CA SER A 113 -7.79 -18.19 12.61
C SER A 113 -8.19 -16.74 12.28
N GLU A 114 -8.97 -16.61 11.23
CA GLU A 114 -9.60 -15.34 10.82
C GLU A 114 -10.46 -14.71 11.92
N ASP A 115 -11.25 -15.49 12.66
CA ASP A 115 -12.06 -15.01 13.78
C ASP A 115 -11.20 -14.28 14.80
N LYS A 116 -10.05 -14.90 15.17
CA LYS A 116 -9.14 -14.27 16.12
C LYS A 116 -8.53 -12.98 15.60
N ILE A 117 -8.29 -12.86 14.30
CA ILE A 117 -7.79 -11.61 13.69
C ILE A 117 -8.89 -10.55 13.72
N SER A 118 -10.11 -10.90 13.37
CA SER A 118 -11.25 -10.00 13.34
C SER A 118 -11.62 -9.42 14.74
N ASP A 119 -11.27 -10.13 15.80
CA ASP A 119 -11.49 -9.70 17.19
C ASP A 119 -10.38 -8.78 17.75
N LEU A 120 -9.34 -8.46 16.96
CA LEU A 120 -8.23 -7.62 17.40
C LEU A 120 -8.57 -6.12 17.25
N ASP A 121 -8.12 -5.35 18.24
CA ASP A 121 -8.12 -3.88 18.21
C ASP A 121 -6.78 -3.37 17.64
N ASP A 122 -6.53 -3.71 16.38
CA ASP A 122 -5.28 -3.45 15.67
C ASP A 122 -5.57 -2.85 14.28
N ASN A 123 -4.55 -2.37 13.60
CA ASN A 123 -4.64 -1.95 12.21
C ASN A 123 -4.42 -3.13 11.28
N ILE A 124 -5.01 -3.05 10.08
CA ILE A 124 -4.82 -4.02 9.02
C ILE A 124 -4.60 -3.32 7.67
N LEU A 125 -3.66 -3.86 6.90
CA LEU A 125 -3.55 -3.61 5.46
C LEU A 125 -4.08 -4.84 4.73
N ILE A 126 -5.05 -4.63 3.85
CA ILE A 126 -5.64 -5.64 2.96
C ILE A 126 -5.34 -5.22 1.53
N VAL A 127 -4.70 -6.09 0.77
CA VAL A 127 -4.29 -5.76 -0.60
C VAL A 127 -4.28 -6.97 -1.51
N ASN A 128 -4.69 -6.76 -2.76
CA ASN A 128 -4.65 -7.75 -3.83
C ASN A 128 -3.59 -7.40 -4.90
N GLU A 129 -2.43 -6.95 -4.45
CA GLU A 129 -1.30 -6.60 -5.31
C GLU A 129 0.02 -7.02 -4.67
N GLN A 130 1.03 -7.27 -5.49
CA GLN A 130 2.37 -7.52 -5.00
C GLN A 130 3.08 -6.21 -4.68
N MET A 131 3.37 -6.00 -3.42
CA MET A 131 4.16 -4.87 -2.95
C MET A 131 5.08 -5.25 -1.80
N LYS A 132 6.07 -4.42 -1.53
CA LYS A 132 6.92 -4.51 -0.35
C LYS A 132 6.49 -3.45 0.65
N VAL A 133 6.09 -3.89 1.83
CA VAL A 133 5.53 -3.06 2.89
C VAL A 133 6.46 -3.04 4.08
N GLN A 134 6.79 -1.84 4.54
CA GLN A 134 7.50 -1.62 5.80
C GLN A 134 6.61 -0.80 6.72
N ILE A 135 6.38 -1.30 7.93
CA ILE A 135 5.54 -0.64 8.94
C ILE A 135 6.42 0.05 9.97
N GLU A 136 6.15 1.34 10.23
CA GLU A 136 6.72 2.06 11.39
C GLU A 136 5.99 1.68 12.67
N GLY A 137 6.15 0.42 13.07
CA GLY A 137 5.44 -0.17 14.17
C GLY A 137 5.82 -1.63 14.38
N THR A 138 4.86 -2.44 14.77
CA THR A 138 5.05 -3.87 14.96
C THR A 138 4.07 -4.64 14.09
N VAL A 139 4.56 -5.45 13.15
CA VAL A 139 3.75 -6.45 12.44
C VAL A 139 3.43 -7.57 13.41
N LYS A 140 2.16 -7.83 13.66
CA LYS A 140 1.68 -8.89 14.57
C LYS A 140 1.37 -10.19 13.84
N TYR A 141 0.68 -10.08 12.71
CA TYR A 141 0.31 -11.23 11.89
C TYR A 141 0.36 -10.89 10.41
N VAL A 142 0.60 -11.90 9.60
CA VAL A 142 0.45 -11.84 8.14
C VAL A 142 -0.29 -13.05 7.63
N SER A 143 -0.98 -12.94 6.50
CA SER A 143 -1.58 -14.07 5.80
C SER A 143 -0.53 -15.04 5.26
N GLU A 144 -0.91 -16.30 5.05
CA GLU A 144 0.00 -17.38 4.65
C GLU A 144 0.72 -17.16 3.32
N ASN A 145 0.16 -16.34 2.43
CA ASN A 145 0.72 -15.99 1.12
C ASN A 145 1.76 -14.86 1.18
N CYS A 146 1.95 -14.21 2.32
CA CYS A 146 2.98 -13.18 2.50
C CYS A 146 4.36 -13.79 2.79
N LYS A 147 5.42 -13.07 2.37
CA LYS A 147 6.80 -13.35 2.74
C LYS A 147 7.35 -12.24 3.63
N ILE A 148 8.19 -12.58 4.59
CA ILE A 148 8.82 -11.61 5.48
C ILE A 148 10.33 -11.80 5.41
N SER A 149 11.05 -10.70 5.19
CA SER A 149 12.51 -10.63 5.25
C SER A 149 12.94 -9.25 5.74
N ASP A 150 13.83 -9.23 6.73
CA ASP A 150 14.46 -8.00 7.27
C ASP A 150 13.46 -6.91 7.68
N GLY A 151 12.31 -7.30 8.24
CA GLY A 151 11.26 -6.37 8.68
C GLY A 151 10.37 -5.83 7.55
N VAL A 152 10.59 -6.30 6.33
CA VAL A 152 9.76 -5.99 5.16
C VAL A 152 8.82 -7.15 4.87
N VAL A 153 7.54 -6.86 4.68
CA VAL A 153 6.53 -7.82 4.23
C VAL A 153 6.34 -7.68 2.73
N GLU A 154 6.53 -8.75 1.99
CA GLU A 154 6.18 -8.84 0.58
C GLU A 154 4.82 -9.54 0.45
N THR A 155 3.84 -8.85 -0.11
CA THR A 155 2.50 -9.39 -0.37
C THR A 155 2.50 -10.29 -1.60
N ALA A 156 1.48 -11.11 -1.75
CA ALA A 156 1.33 -12.01 -2.88
C ALA A 156 1.00 -11.28 -4.18
N LYS A 157 1.21 -11.93 -5.32
CA LYS A 157 0.70 -11.47 -6.61
C LYS A 157 -0.82 -11.53 -6.62
N THR A 158 -1.44 -10.72 -7.46
CA THR A 158 -2.90 -10.64 -7.61
C THR A 158 -3.56 -12.02 -7.81
N ASP A 159 -2.98 -12.88 -8.64
CA ASP A 159 -3.48 -14.22 -8.90
C ASP A 159 -3.35 -15.19 -7.71
N ASP A 160 -2.50 -14.88 -6.74
CA ASP A 160 -2.25 -15.69 -5.53
C ASP A 160 -3.19 -15.29 -4.37
N GLY A 161 -4.14 -14.38 -4.62
CA GLY A 161 -5.18 -13.96 -3.69
C GLY A 161 -4.83 -12.74 -2.84
N ILE A 162 -5.75 -12.40 -1.93
CA ILE A 162 -5.65 -11.24 -1.06
C ILE A 162 -4.59 -11.49 0.02
N SER A 163 -3.76 -10.48 0.27
CA SER A 163 -2.78 -10.46 1.36
C SER A 163 -3.26 -9.56 2.49
N TYR A 164 -2.98 -9.98 3.71
CA TYR A 164 -3.34 -9.27 4.93
C TYR A 164 -2.10 -9.07 5.81
N ILE A 165 -1.93 -7.85 6.33
CA ILE A 165 -0.86 -7.50 7.28
C ILE A 165 -1.52 -6.84 8.48
N VAL A 166 -1.48 -7.47 9.65
CA VAL A 166 -1.99 -6.93 10.93
C VAL A 166 -0.85 -6.30 11.70
N TYR A 167 -1.04 -5.06 12.15
CA TYR A 167 0.03 -4.27 12.76
C TYR A 167 -0.46 -3.25 13.77
N THR A 168 0.47 -2.80 14.63
CA THR A 168 0.30 -1.60 15.46
C THR A 168 1.28 -0.53 15.03
N LEU A 169 0.87 0.72 15.06
CA LEU A 169 1.75 1.87 14.94
C LEU A 169 2.47 2.15 16.29
N LYS A 170 3.63 2.80 16.23
CA LYS A 170 4.38 3.22 17.44
C LYS A 170 3.83 4.49 18.03
#